data_d36272f13581010a039160a2ebb5ee8c
#
_entry.id   d36272f13581010a039160a2ebb5ee8c
#
_cell.length_a   1.000
_cell.length_b   1.000
_cell.length_c   1.000
_cell.angle_alpha   90.00
_cell.angle_beta   90.00
_cell.angle_gamma   90.00
#
_symmetry.space_group_name_H-M   'P 1'
#
loop_
_entity.id
_entity.type
_entity.pdbx_description
1 polymer ?
#
loop_
_entity_poly.entity_id
_entity_poly.type
_entity_poly.pdbx_seq_one_letter_code
_entity_poly.pdbx_strand_id
1 'polypeptide(L)'
;NVDFVEGNGRTIIEQIHGKETEGLEGSPATVKIRWNSGTIQLDYYTVPNDNESWTSTYDNKIDVADVDNEIFTFKLKIEDGKCYYALECEAKDISIDYTLMYDYVGNGYAYQNYFKTGNYFGWHDDYEQTAQVTLRKVVTDHY
;
A
#
# COMPACT_ATOMS: atom_id res chain seq x y z
N ASN A 1 -14.22 3.51 2.95
CA ASN A 1 -13.90 3.56 4.37
C ASN A 1 -13.47 2.20 4.89
N VAL A 2 -12.80 2.20 6.00
CA VAL A 2 -12.33 1.01 6.70
C VAL A 2 -12.95 1.01 8.10
N ASP A 3 -13.57 -0.11 8.45
CA ASP A 3 -14.19 -0.28 9.74
C ASP A 3 -13.50 -1.45 10.46
N PHE A 4 -13.03 -1.20 11.68
CA PHE A 4 -12.27 -2.16 12.46
C PHE A 4 -12.94 -2.35 13.80
N VAL A 5 -13.45 -3.55 14.04
CA VAL A 5 -14.22 -3.86 15.25
C VAL A 5 -13.31 -4.32 16.39
N GLU A 6 -12.36 -5.19 16.09
CA GLU A 6 -11.42 -5.77 17.07
C GLU A 6 -10.07 -6.09 16.40
N GLY A 7 -9.04 -6.28 17.21
CA GLY A 7 -7.72 -6.71 16.77
C GLY A 7 -6.64 -5.64 16.87
N ASN A 8 -5.62 -5.74 15.99
CA ASN A 8 -4.51 -4.80 15.98
C ASN A 8 -4.80 -3.45 15.31
N GLY A 9 -6.05 -3.24 14.88
CA GLY A 9 -6.52 -1.99 14.28
C GLY A 9 -5.92 -1.66 12.93
N ARG A 10 -5.40 -2.63 12.16
CA ARG A 10 -4.76 -2.35 10.87
C ARG A 10 -5.10 -3.37 9.79
N THR A 11 -5.22 -2.88 8.56
CA THR A 11 -5.35 -3.71 7.35
C THR A 11 -4.60 -3.10 6.17
N ILE A 12 -4.15 -3.92 5.23
CA ILE A 12 -3.59 -3.46 3.97
C ILE A 12 -4.76 -3.28 2.99
N ILE A 13 -4.86 -2.09 2.41
CA ILE A 13 -5.94 -1.72 1.47
C ILE A 13 -5.48 -1.69 0.03
N GLU A 14 -4.19 -1.40 -0.21
CA GLU A 14 -3.59 -1.41 -1.54
C GLU A 14 -2.15 -1.93 -1.48
N GLN A 15 -1.70 -2.50 -2.60
CA GLN A 15 -0.31 -2.95 -2.77
C GLN A 15 0.14 -2.74 -4.21
N ILE A 16 1.42 -2.43 -4.37
CA ILE A 16 2.16 -2.73 -5.59
C ILE A 16 2.88 -4.06 -5.32
N HIS A 17 2.57 -5.07 -6.11
CA HIS A 17 3.04 -6.42 -5.89
C HIS A 17 3.82 -6.91 -7.10
N GLY A 18 5.01 -7.46 -6.88
CA GLY A 18 5.80 -8.07 -7.93
C GLY A 18 5.17 -9.37 -8.41
N LYS A 19 5.37 -9.67 -9.68
CA LYS A 19 5.06 -10.98 -10.24
C LYS A 19 6.20 -11.93 -9.90
N GLU A 20 5.85 -13.17 -9.55
CA GLU A 20 6.84 -14.22 -9.38
C GLU A 20 7.64 -14.39 -10.68
N THR A 21 8.96 -14.33 -10.59
CA THR A 21 9.86 -14.44 -11.72
C THR A 21 10.84 -15.57 -11.46
N GLU A 22 11.15 -16.36 -12.49
CA GLU A 22 12.10 -17.45 -12.38
C GLU A 22 13.47 -16.95 -11.85
N GLY A 23 13.96 -17.57 -10.80
CA GLY A 23 15.21 -17.19 -10.13
C GLY A 23 15.08 -16.17 -9.00
N LEU A 24 13.86 -15.68 -8.69
CA LEU A 24 13.59 -14.89 -7.52
C LEU A 24 12.78 -15.69 -6.50
N GLU A 25 13.28 -15.78 -5.28
CA GLU A 25 12.51 -16.37 -4.19
C GLU A 25 11.38 -15.42 -3.76
N GLY A 26 10.16 -15.77 -4.13
CA GLY A 26 8.94 -15.07 -3.74
C GLY A 26 8.55 -13.91 -4.65
N SER A 27 7.36 -13.42 -4.44
CA SER A 27 6.82 -12.24 -5.13
C SER A 27 6.55 -11.14 -4.11
N PRO A 28 7.46 -10.15 -3.97
CA PRO A 28 7.35 -9.15 -2.93
C PRO A 28 6.25 -8.13 -3.24
N ALA A 29 5.58 -7.69 -2.19
CA ALA A 29 4.87 -6.43 -2.25
C ALA A 29 5.88 -5.31 -2.04
N THR A 30 6.21 -4.56 -3.09
CA THR A 30 7.19 -3.47 -3.04
C THR A 30 6.66 -2.25 -2.28
N VAL A 31 5.34 -2.07 -2.31
CA VAL A 31 4.62 -1.03 -1.58
C VAL A 31 3.38 -1.63 -0.94
N LYS A 32 3.13 -1.27 0.30
CA LYS A 32 1.87 -1.56 1.02
C LYS A 32 1.27 -0.28 1.56
N ILE A 33 0.00 -0.09 1.27
CA ILE A 33 -0.80 0.98 1.81
C ILE A 33 -1.67 0.37 2.92
N ARG A 34 -1.52 0.88 4.12
CA ARG A 34 -2.26 0.41 5.28
C ARG A 34 -3.20 1.48 5.80
N TRP A 35 -4.36 1.05 6.24
CA TRP A 35 -5.13 1.77 7.24
C TRP A 35 -4.73 1.21 8.61
N ASN A 36 -4.28 2.05 9.50
CA ASN A 36 -3.82 1.67 10.83
C ASN A 36 -4.48 2.59 11.88
N SER A 37 -5.54 2.10 12.51
CA SER A 37 -6.31 2.83 13.52
C SER A 37 -6.67 4.26 13.08
N GLY A 38 -7.14 4.42 11.85
CA GLY A 38 -7.53 5.70 11.26
C GLY A 38 -6.45 6.32 10.36
N THR A 39 -5.18 6.02 10.57
CA THR A 39 -4.07 6.62 9.81
C THR A 39 -3.76 5.83 8.55
N ILE A 40 -3.65 6.51 7.42
CA ILE A 40 -3.09 5.94 6.19
C ILE A 40 -1.58 5.92 6.29
N GLN A 41 -1.00 4.73 6.18
CA GLN A 41 0.44 4.48 6.25
C GLN A 41 0.95 3.85 4.95
N LEU A 42 2.14 4.27 4.53
CA LEU A 42 2.88 3.69 3.42
C LEU A 42 4.08 2.92 3.96
N ASP A 43 4.21 1.65 3.59
CA ASP A 43 5.42 0.86 3.79
C ASP A 43 6.03 0.57 2.42
N TYR A 44 7.29 0.91 2.20
CA TYR A 44 7.97 0.67 0.94
C TYR A 44 9.48 0.50 1.11
N TYR A 45 10.15 -0.02 0.08
CA TYR A 45 11.60 -0.13 0.03
C TYR A 45 12.19 1.09 -0.69
N THR A 46 13.24 1.68 -0.13
CA THR A 46 13.98 2.78 -0.78
C THR A 46 14.83 2.26 -1.93
N VAL A 47 15.49 1.14 -1.70
CA VAL A 47 16.32 0.46 -2.71
C VAL A 47 15.88 -0.99 -2.74
N PRO A 48 15.22 -1.42 -3.81
CA PRO A 48 14.85 -2.83 -3.95
C PRO A 48 16.11 -3.68 -4.09
N ASN A 49 16.09 -4.84 -3.46
CA ASN A 49 17.14 -5.82 -3.59
C ASN A 49 17.23 -6.36 -5.02
N ASP A 50 18.41 -6.32 -5.57
CA ASP A 50 18.63 -6.61 -6.99
C ASP A 50 18.48 -8.08 -7.35
N ASN A 51 18.68 -9.01 -6.45
CA ASN A 51 18.63 -10.45 -6.75
C ASN A 51 18.53 -11.33 -5.51
N GLU A 52 18.22 -10.78 -4.38
CA GLU A 52 18.18 -11.55 -3.14
C GLU A 52 16.74 -11.65 -2.62
N SER A 53 16.52 -12.56 -1.72
CA SER A 53 15.24 -12.72 -1.04
C SER A 53 14.78 -11.38 -0.44
N TRP A 54 13.61 -10.94 -0.83
CA TRP A 54 12.97 -9.77 -0.25
C TRP A 54 12.70 -10.02 1.23
N THR A 55 13.18 -9.13 2.06
CA THR A 55 12.85 -9.19 3.47
C THR A 55 11.41 -8.74 3.70
N SER A 56 10.79 -9.21 4.76
CA SER A 56 9.47 -8.73 5.18
C SER A 56 9.52 -7.33 5.83
N THR A 57 10.73 -6.80 6.02
CA THR A 57 10.96 -5.53 6.69
C THR A 57 11.16 -4.43 5.67
N TYR A 58 10.27 -3.45 5.68
CA TYR A 58 10.39 -2.25 4.88
C TYR A 58 11.32 -1.26 5.56
N ASP A 59 12.16 -0.59 4.79
CA ASP A 59 13.10 0.41 5.28
C ASP A 59 12.47 1.83 5.37
N ASN A 60 11.30 2.00 4.79
CA ASN A 60 10.55 3.24 4.89
C ASN A 60 9.12 3.02 5.34
N LYS A 61 8.69 3.90 6.23
CA LYS A 61 7.33 3.99 6.70
C LYS A 61 6.93 5.46 6.82
N ILE A 62 5.84 5.82 6.17
CA ILE A 62 5.29 7.18 6.20
C ILE A 62 3.88 7.13 6.73
N ASP A 63 3.58 7.92 7.76
CA ASP A 63 2.23 8.24 8.17
C ASP A 63 1.75 9.43 7.32
N VAL A 64 0.76 9.18 6.45
CA VAL A 64 0.30 10.17 5.48
C VAL A 64 -0.68 11.15 6.13
N ALA A 65 -1.78 10.64 6.64
CA ALA A 65 -2.81 11.43 7.31
C ALA A 65 -3.79 10.52 8.07
N ASP A 66 -4.48 11.10 9.03
CA ASP A 66 -5.56 10.45 9.77
C ASP A 66 -6.89 10.70 9.04
N VAL A 67 -7.41 9.67 8.41
CA VAL A 67 -8.72 9.66 7.76
C VAL A 67 -9.82 9.06 8.66
N ASP A 68 -9.43 8.56 9.83
CA ASP A 68 -10.31 7.85 10.75
C ASP A 68 -11.08 6.72 10.02
N ASN A 69 -12.38 6.61 10.23
CA ASN A 69 -13.27 5.71 9.49
C ASN A 69 -14.06 6.41 8.37
N GLU A 70 -13.56 7.52 7.87
CA GLU A 70 -14.23 8.32 6.86
C GLU A 70 -14.02 7.78 5.43
N ILE A 71 -14.80 8.29 4.50
CA ILE A 71 -14.63 7.99 3.08
C ILE A 71 -13.44 8.78 2.57
N PHE A 72 -12.49 8.09 1.98
CA PHE A 72 -11.33 8.71 1.35
C PHE A 72 -11.07 8.15 -0.05
N THR A 73 -10.34 8.90 -0.84
CA THR A 73 -9.78 8.48 -2.13
C THR A 73 -8.27 8.41 -2.00
N PHE A 74 -7.71 7.22 -2.21
CA PHE A 74 -6.27 7.03 -2.31
C PHE A 74 -5.88 6.75 -3.76
N LYS A 75 -4.78 7.32 -4.21
CA LYS A 75 -4.28 7.17 -5.58
C LYS A 75 -2.81 6.80 -5.56
N LEU A 76 -2.44 5.81 -6.38
CA LEU A 76 -1.06 5.49 -6.71
C LEU A 76 -0.81 5.75 -8.19
N LYS A 77 0.32 6.33 -8.50
CA LYS A 77 0.79 6.57 -9.86
C LYS A 77 2.24 6.13 -9.99
N ILE A 78 2.55 5.36 -11.04
CA ILE A 78 3.92 5.06 -11.44
C ILE A 78 4.14 5.69 -12.79
N GLU A 79 5.16 6.50 -12.89
CA GLU A 79 5.56 7.20 -14.12
C GLU A 79 7.08 7.34 -14.16
N ASP A 80 7.71 6.87 -15.23
CA ASP A 80 9.16 6.95 -15.45
C ASP A 80 10.01 6.43 -14.26
N GLY A 81 9.58 5.30 -13.66
CA GLY A 81 10.26 4.70 -12.50
C GLY A 81 10.01 5.39 -11.17
N LYS A 82 9.20 6.44 -11.15
CA LYS A 82 8.82 7.17 -9.94
C LYS A 82 7.44 6.74 -9.46
N CYS A 83 7.29 6.59 -8.17
CA CYS A 83 6.01 6.30 -7.55
C CYS A 83 5.52 7.50 -6.76
N TYR A 84 4.28 7.86 -7.01
CA TYR A 84 3.59 8.96 -6.34
C TYR A 84 2.34 8.45 -5.66
N TYR A 85 1.96 9.11 -4.59
CA TYR A 85 0.66 8.92 -3.94
C TYR A 85 -0.10 10.23 -3.85
N ALA A 86 -1.42 10.14 -3.78
CA ALA A 86 -2.30 11.26 -3.44
C ALA A 86 -3.41 10.76 -2.52
N LEU A 87 -3.96 11.64 -1.69
CA LEU A 87 -5.01 11.31 -0.73
C LEU A 87 -6.00 12.46 -0.60
N GLU A 88 -7.27 12.13 -0.68
CA GLU A 88 -8.38 13.06 -0.46
C GLU A 88 -9.34 12.49 0.59
N CYS A 89 -9.70 13.27 1.59
CA CYS A 89 -10.74 12.94 2.55
C CYS A 89 -11.52 14.21 2.91
N GLU A 90 -12.69 14.39 2.28
CA GLU A 90 -13.50 15.60 2.44
C GLU A 90 -13.94 15.81 3.91
N ALA A 91 -14.36 14.75 4.59
CA ALA A 91 -14.82 14.82 5.97
C ALA A 91 -13.74 15.27 6.96
N LYS A 92 -12.48 15.15 6.59
CA LYS A 92 -11.32 15.55 7.40
C LYS A 92 -10.58 16.77 6.84
N ASP A 93 -11.11 17.40 5.79
CA ASP A 93 -10.45 18.52 5.08
C ASP A 93 -9.01 18.18 4.63
N ILE A 94 -8.81 16.93 4.18
CA ILE A 94 -7.54 16.44 3.69
C ILE A 94 -7.54 16.48 2.16
N SER A 95 -6.54 17.16 1.59
CA SER A 95 -6.25 17.18 0.16
C SER A 95 -4.74 17.16 -0.04
N ILE A 96 -4.21 16.00 -0.38
CA ILE A 96 -2.79 15.78 -0.66
C ILE A 96 -2.66 15.47 -2.14
N ASP A 97 -2.04 16.39 -2.88
CA ASP A 97 -1.71 16.22 -4.29
C ASP A 97 -0.64 15.15 -4.49
N TYR A 98 -0.43 14.72 -5.74
CA TYR A 98 0.57 13.73 -6.06
C TYR A 98 1.95 14.08 -5.49
N THR A 99 2.33 13.34 -4.48
CA THR A 99 3.58 13.49 -3.72
C THR A 99 4.50 12.33 -4.06
N LEU A 100 5.76 12.63 -4.37
CA LEU A 100 6.76 11.62 -4.67
C LEU A 100 7.01 10.74 -3.44
N MET A 101 6.87 9.44 -3.60
CA MET A 101 7.19 8.45 -2.58
C MET A 101 8.60 7.89 -2.78
N TYR A 102 8.92 7.46 -3.99
CA TYR A 102 10.27 7.06 -4.37
C TYR A 102 10.57 7.39 -5.82
N ASP A 103 11.85 7.68 -6.07
CA ASP A 103 12.43 7.91 -7.39
C ASP A 103 13.48 6.84 -7.64
N TYR A 104 13.06 5.74 -8.25
CA TYR A 104 13.94 4.63 -8.45
C TYR A 104 13.70 3.90 -9.77
N VAL A 105 14.76 3.82 -10.56
CA VAL A 105 14.85 2.99 -11.75
C VAL A 105 15.86 1.89 -11.44
N GLY A 106 15.41 0.83 -10.81
CA GLY A 106 16.29 -0.26 -10.43
C GLY A 106 15.66 -1.63 -10.60
N ASN A 107 16.45 -2.66 -10.41
CA ASN A 107 16.08 -4.02 -10.76
C ASN A 107 14.81 -4.52 -10.07
N GLY A 108 14.62 -4.22 -8.80
CA GLY A 108 13.45 -4.68 -8.06
C GLY A 108 12.13 -4.07 -8.51
N TYR A 109 12.16 -2.84 -9.04
CA TYR A 109 10.99 -2.19 -9.64
C TYR A 109 10.90 -2.39 -11.15
N ALA A 110 11.95 -2.90 -11.77
CA ALA A 110 11.96 -3.25 -13.19
C ALA A 110 11.22 -4.56 -13.51
N TYR A 111 10.92 -5.37 -12.51
CA TYR A 111 10.10 -6.56 -12.68
C TYR A 111 8.64 -6.20 -12.92
N GLN A 112 7.93 -7.14 -13.54
CA GLN A 112 6.49 -6.96 -13.72
C GLN A 112 5.79 -6.80 -12.38
N ASN A 113 5.16 -5.67 -12.20
CA ASN A 113 4.38 -5.35 -11.02
C ASN A 113 2.90 -5.19 -11.40
N TYR A 114 2.05 -5.38 -10.44
CA TYR A 114 0.62 -5.16 -10.57
C TYR A 114 0.04 -4.55 -9.30
N PHE A 115 -1.05 -3.82 -9.48
CA PHE A 115 -1.78 -3.25 -8.35
C PHE A 115 -2.72 -4.30 -7.76
N LYS A 116 -2.78 -4.32 -6.44
CA LYS A 116 -3.81 -5.03 -5.67
C LYS A 116 -4.57 -4.03 -4.82
N THR A 117 -5.88 -4.19 -4.74
CA THR A 117 -6.72 -3.46 -3.79
C THR A 117 -7.69 -4.40 -3.10
N GLY A 118 -8.04 -4.12 -1.86
CA GLY A 118 -8.94 -4.97 -1.10
C GLY A 118 -8.79 -4.84 0.40
N ASN A 119 -8.96 -5.95 1.08
CA ASN A 119 -8.82 -6.07 2.52
C ASN A 119 -7.89 -7.25 2.82
N TYR A 120 -6.66 -6.93 3.14
CA TYR A 120 -5.66 -7.92 3.53
C TYR A 120 -5.12 -7.59 4.92
N PHE A 121 -5.66 -8.22 5.93
CA PHE A 121 -5.17 -8.07 7.28
C PHE A 121 -4.51 -9.36 7.77
N GLY A 122 -3.38 -9.20 8.47
CA GLY A 122 -2.74 -10.30 9.16
C GLY A 122 -3.55 -10.64 10.40
N TRP A 123 -4.03 -11.85 10.46
CA TRP A 123 -4.67 -12.39 11.65
C TRP A 123 -3.68 -13.24 12.44
N HIS A 124 -3.91 -13.35 13.72
CA HIS A 124 -3.28 -14.31 14.59
C HIS A 124 -4.32 -15.30 15.06
N ASP A 125 -3.99 -16.57 15.16
CA ASP A 125 -4.89 -17.64 15.61
C ASP A 125 -5.54 -17.34 16.97
N ASP A 126 -4.92 -16.48 17.76
CA ASP A 126 -5.37 -16.11 19.11
C ASP A 126 -6.36 -14.94 19.13
N TYR A 127 -6.72 -14.36 17.96
CA TYR A 127 -7.61 -13.20 17.91
C TYR A 127 -8.83 -13.47 17.04
N GLU A 128 -10.01 -13.27 17.60
CA GLU A 128 -11.22 -13.08 16.81
C GLU A 128 -11.19 -11.65 16.25
N GLN A 129 -10.73 -11.49 15.03
CA GLN A 129 -10.58 -10.18 14.38
C GLN A 129 -11.49 -10.09 13.16
N THR A 130 -12.11 -8.94 13.00
CA THR A 130 -12.85 -8.61 11.79
C THR A 130 -12.36 -7.27 11.23
N ALA A 131 -12.24 -7.20 9.91
CA ALA A 131 -11.97 -5.97 9.20
C ALA A 131 -12.89 -5.88 8.00
N GLN A 132 -13.47 -4.72 7.79
CA GLN A 132 -14.29 -4.44 6.62
C GLN A 132 -13.71 -3.27 5.85
N VAL A 133 -13.48 -3.47 4.57
CA VAL A 133 -13.11 -2.42 3.60
C VAL A 133 -14.21 -2.33 2.56
N THR A 134 -14.82 -1.17 2.45
CA THR A 134 -15.83 -0.90 1.42
C THR A 134 -15.20 -0.13 0.28
N LEU A 135 -15.05 -0.79 -0.88
CA LEU A 135 -14.57 -0.17 -2.10
C LEU A 135 -15.77 0.40 -2.88
N ARG A 136 -15.83 1.72 -3.01
CA ARG A 136 -16.90 2.41 -3.75
C ARG A 136 -16.57 2.56 -5.23
N LYS A 137 -15.29 2.74 -5.54
CA LYS A 137 -14.79 2.89 -6.91
C LYS A 137 -13.35 2.40 -6.98
N VAL A 138 -13.05 1.62 -8.00
CA VAL A 138 -11.69 1.23 -8.37
C VAL A 138 -11.48 1.61 -9.83
N VAL A 139 -10.41 2.31 -10.11
CA VAL A 139 -10.01 2.71 -11.47
C VAL A 139 -8.56 2.34 -11.66
N THR A 140 -8.26 1.71 -12.77
CA THR A 140 -6.89 1.40 -13.19
C THR A 140 -6.73 1.88 -14.63
N ASP A 141 -5.73 2.72 -14.84
CA ASP A 141 -5.34 3.23 -16.16
C ASP A 141 -3.92 2.77 -16.47
N HIS A 142 -3.71 2.29 -17.68
CA HIS A 142 -2.39 1.95 -18.23
C HIS A 142 -2.17 2.77 -19.51
N TYR A 143 -1.05 3.44 -19.59
CA TYR A 143 -0.68 4.28 -20.72
C TYR A 143 0.42 3.63 -21.53
#